data_b1d0c07d3439a45086124015e014f1ab
#
_entry.id   b1d0c07d3439a45086124015e014f1ab
#
_cell.length_a   1.000
_cell.length_b   1.000
_cell.length_c   1.000
_cell.angle_alpha   90.00
_cell.angle_beta   90.00
_cell.angle_gamma   90.00
#
_symmetry.space_group_name_H-M   'P 1'
#
loop_
_entity.id
_entity.type
_entity.pdbx_description
1 polymer ?
#
loop_
_entity_poly.entity_id
_entity_poly.type
_entity_poly.pdbx_seq_one_letter_code
_entity_poly.pdbx_strand_id
1 'polypeptide(L)'
;FGVFFAETEVRGRKFFAAKIIPAVGAWVEMETDADEAVYVRIDRKRKFPVSSLLRVFADMEKSPKTDEELVKMFTGPAATYVQNSLAKDHAKSADESYLEIYKRLRDSDLVNIALAREFMVSLFSRARYDLSTVGRLRLNSRFNSDPPLADAAVAAAASSVTTDEGRTLTLLDLAAIINQLATLNNTRDAVGDDIDHLG
;
A
#
# COMPACT_ATOMS: atom_id res chain seq x y z
N PHE A 1 8.83 12.31 -6.93
CA PHE A 1 8.46 11.56 -5.72
C PHE A 1 6.97 11.64 -5.50
N GLY A 2 6.37 10.60 -4.89
CA GLY A 2 4.94 10.56 -4.65
C GLY A 2 4.35 9.20 -5.00
N VAL A 3 3.05 9.19 -5.37
CA VAL A 3 2.36 7.99 -5.81
C VAL A 3 1.98 8.11 -7.28
N PHE A 4 2.17 7.04 -8.04
CA PHE A 4 1.90 6.98 -9.47
C PHE A 4 1.08 5.72 -9.78
N PHE A 5 0.06 5.87 -10.63
CA PHE A 5 -0.79 4.76 -11.05
C PHE A 5 -0.55 4.50 -12.53
N ALA A 6 -0.05 3.32 -12.85
CA ALA A 6 0.30 2.93 -14.21
C ALA A 6 -0.57 1.78 -14.69
N GLU A 7 -0.89 1.78 -15.99
CA GLU A 7 -1.64 0.68 -16.59
C GLU A 7 -0.77 -0.55 -16.74
N THR A 8 -1.36 -1.72 -16.44
CA THR A 8 -0.73 -3.02 -16.66
C THR A 8 -1.72 -3.92 -17.35
N GLU A 9 -1.24 -5.00 -17.96
CA GLU A 9 -2.09 -6.02 -18.56
C GLU A 9 -1.82 -7.36 -17.89
N VAL A 10 -2.90 -8.01 -17.42
CA VAL A 10 -2.85 -9.31 -16.78
C VAL A 10 -3.86 -10.20 -17.48
N ARG A 11 -3.40 -11.24 -18.16
CA ARG A 11 -4.24 -12.19 -18.90
C ARG A 11 -5.22 -11.50 -19.85
N GLY A 12 -4.74 -10.48 -20.58
CA GLY A 12 -5.53 -9.75 -21.56
C GLY A 12 -6.50 -8.73 -20.98
N ARG A 13 -6.53 -8.55 -19.66
CA ARG A 13 -7.35 -7.53 -18.99
C ARG A 13 -6.46 -6.40 -18.47
N LYS A 14 -6.93 -5.16 -18.63
CA LYS A 14 -6.24 -3.98 -18.14
C LYS A 14 -6.48 -3.81 -16.64
N PHE A 15 -5.40 -3.68 -15.89
CA PHE A 15 -5.43 -3.31 -14.49
C PHE A 15 -4.49 -2.12 -14.27
N PHE A 16 -4.55 -1.55 -13.07
CA PHE A 16 -3.63 -0.50 -12.65
C PHE A 16 -2.72 -1.04 -11.55
N ALA A 17 -1.49 -0.54 -11.55
CA ALA A 17 -0.52 -0.75 -10.48
C ALA A 17 -0.17 0.60 -9.88
N ALA A 18 0.08 0.63 -8.59
CA ALA A 18 0.50 1.84 -7.89
C ALA A 18 1.98 1.74 -7.53
N LYS A 19 2.70 2.84 -7.67
CA LYS A 19 4.12 2.93 -7.25
C LYS A 19 4.25 4.10 -6.30
N ILE A 20 4.73 3.82 -5.09
CA ILE A 20 5.02 4.84 -4.08
C ILE A 20 6.53 5.03 -4.08
N ILE A 21 6.97 6.21 -4.53
CA ILE A 21 8.38 6.51 -4.71
C ILE A 21 8.77 7.58 -3.67
N PRO A 22 9.46 7.21 -2.58
CA PRO A 22 9.96 8.19 -1.62
C PRO A 22 11.21 8.90 -2.13
N ALA A 23 11.55 10.03 -1.53
CA ALA A 23 12.83 10.69 -1.79
C ALA A 23 13.99 9.85 -1.27
N VAL A 24 13.79 9.19 -0.12
CA VAL A 24 14.76 8.29 0.49
C VAL A 24 14.01 7.04 0.96
N GLY A 25 14.55 5.87 0.66
CA GLY A 25 13.99 4.61 1.14
C GLY A 25 13.48 3.69 0.04
N ALA A 26 12.88 2.59 0.45
CA ALA A 26 12.41 1.54 -0.45
C ALA A 26 11.13 1.96 -1.19
N TRP A 27 11.06 1.62 -2.47
CA TRP A 27 9.82 1.76 -3.25
C TRP A 27 8.80 0.73 -2.75
N VAL A 28 7.55 1.16 -2.68
CA VAL A 28 6.43 0.26 -2.40
C VAL A 28 5.54 0.23 -3.64
N GLU A 29 5.37 -0.96 -4.20
CA GLU A 29 4.58 -1.15 -5.41
C GLU A 29 3.40 -2.05 -5.10
N MET A 30 2.22 -1.70 -5.61
CA MET A 30 1.01 -2.51 -5.47
C MET A 30 0.52 -2.90 -6.86
N GLU A 31 0.16 -4.17 -7.03
CA GLU A 31 -0.38 -4.68 -8.28
C GLU A 31 -1.64 -5.50 -8.01
N THR A 32 -2.56 -5.49 -8.97
CA THR A 32 -3.79 -6.27 -8.91
C THR A 32 -3.64 -7.49 -9.81
N ASP A 33 -4.00 -8.67 -9.32
CA ASP A 33 -4.01 -9.87 -10.15
C ASP A 33 -5.40 -10.11 -10.76
N ALA A 34 -5.50 -11.14 -11.59
CA ALA A 34 -6.74 -11.48 -12.29
C ALA A 34 -7.89 -11.88 -11.35
N ASP A 35 -7.57 -12.28 -10.13
CA ASP A 35 -8.55 -12.64 -9.10
C ASP A 35 -8.98 -11.45 -8.25
N GLU A 36 -8.56 -10.25 -8.65
CA GLU A 36 -8.87 -9.00 -7.95
C GLU A 36 -8.35 -8.98 -6.51
N ALA A 37 -7.17 -9.57 -6.29
CA ALA A 37 -6.40 -9.46 -5.07
C ALA A 37 -5.25 -8.48 -5.31
N VAL A 38 -4.84 -7.76 -4.26
CA VAL A 38 -3.75 -6.78 -4.34
C VAL A 38 -2.51 -7.35 -3.69
N TYR A 39 -1.41 -7.30 -4.42
CA TYR A 39 -0.10 -7.74 -3.96
C TYR A 39 0.85 -6.55 -3.86
N VAL A 40 1.81 -6.66 -2.95
CA VAL A 40 2.79 -5.62 -2.68
C VAL A 40 4.19 -6.14 -2.93
N ARG A 41 5.02 -5.31 -3.56
CA ARG A 41 6.48 -5.50 -3.62
C ARG A 41 7.13 -4.34 -2.89
N ILE A 42 8.06 -4.65 -2.03
CA ILE A 42 8.89 -3.64 -1.36
C ILE A 42 10.30 -3.82 -1.89
N ASP A 43 10.91 -2.73 -2.34
CA ASP A 43 12.28 -2.72 -2.88
C ASP A 43 12.46 -3.73 -4.03
N ARG A 44 11.41 -3.89 -4.84
CA ARG A 44 11.36 -4.79 -6.00
C ARG A 44 11.60 -6.26 -5.68
N LYS A 45 11.40 -6.66 -4.41
CA LYS A 45 11.53 -8.04 -3.97
C LYS A 45 10.27 -8.84 -4.29
N ARG A 46 10.19 -10.08 -3.78
CA ARG A 46 9.03 -10.96 -4.04
C ARG A 46 7.75 -10.38 -3.46
N LYS A 47 6.65 -10.54 -4.18
CA LYS A 47 5.36 -9.99 -3.78
C LYS A 47 4.70 -10.81 -2.67
N PHE A 48 3.85 -10.14 -1.91
CA PHE A 48 3.01 -10.74 -0.87
C PHE A 48 1.65 -10.04 -0.87
N PRO A 49 0.58 -10.66 -0.32
CA PRO A 49 -0.72 -10.01 -0.27
C PRO A 49 -0.71 -8.72 0.56
N VAL A 50 -1.42 -7.71 0.10
CA VAL A 50 -1.46 -6.40 0.77
C VAL A 50 -2.00 -6.47 2.19
N SER A 51 -2.83 -7.45 2.50
CA SER A 51 -3.37 -7.67 3.85
C SER A 51 -2.27 -7.81 4.90
N SER A 52 -1.16 -8.48 4.57
CA SER A 52 -0.01 -8.57 5.49
C SER A 52 0.58 -7.19 5.78
N LEU A 53 0.70 -6.33 4.77
CA LEU A 53 1.23 -4.98 4.98
C LEU A 53 0.27 -4.13 5.82
N LEU A 54 -1.03 -4.25 5.58
CA LEU A 54 -2.04 -3.54 6.37
C LEU A 54 -1.99 -3.93 7.84
N ARG A 55 -1.85 -5.24 8.13
CA ARG A 55 -1.71 -5.72 9.51
C ARG A 55 -0.46 -5.17 10.19
N VAL A 56 0.65 -5.16 9.47
CA VAL A 56 1.92 -4.65 10.01
C VAL A 56 1.83 -3.15 10.29
N PHE A 57 1.28 -2.37 9.36
CA PHE A 57 1.13 -0.94 9.56
C PHE A 57 0.19 -0.61 10.73
N ALA A 58 -0.92 -1.32 10.85
CA ALA A 58 -1.83 -1.16 11.99
C ALA A 58 -1.12 -1.45 13.32
N ASP A 59 -0.34 -2.53 13.37
CA ASP A 59 0.42 -2.88 14.56
C ASP A 59 1.51 -1.85 14.88
N MET A 60 2.25 -1.40 13.87
CA MET A 60 3.30 -0.38 14.06
C MET A 60 2.73 0.95 14.58
N GLU A 61 1.49 1.28 14.19
CA GLU A 61 0.79 2.48 14.67
C GLU A 61 0.11 2.25 16.03
N LYS A 62 0.35 1.09 16.65
CA LYS A 62 -0.19 0.71 17.95
C LYS A 62 -1.72 0.68 17.98
N SER A 63 -2.31 0.36 16.83
CA SER A 63 -3.75 0.19 16.66
C SER A 63 -4.01 -1.07 15.84
N PRO A 64 -3.62 -2.26 16.35
CA PRO A 64 -3.80 -3.50 15.61
C PRO A 64 -5.26 -3.73 15.28
N LYS A 65 -5.52 -4.31 14.11
CA LYS A 65 -6.87 -4.52 13.60
C LYS A 65 -7.09 -5.99 13.26
N THR A 66 -8.31 -6.44 13.49
CA THR A 66 -8.77 -7.75 13.02
C THR A 66 -8.99 -7.68 11.51
N ASP A 67 -9.13 -8.85 10.88
CA ASP A 67 -9.41 -8.91 9.44
C ASP A 67 -10.72 -8.18 9.10
N GLU A 68 -11.75 -8.34 9.94
CA GLU A 68 -13.02 -7.64 9.77
C GLU A 68 -12.86 -6.12 9.87
N GLU A 69 -12.07 -5.65 10.81
CA GLU A 69 -11.79 -4.21 10.96
C GLU A 69 -11.02 -3.66 9.76
N LEU A 70 -10.10 -4.43 9.19
CA LEU A 70 -9.37 -4.04 7.99
C LEU A 70 -10.33 -3.88 6.80
N VAL A 71 -11.22 -4.85 6.61
CA VAL A 71 -12.21 -4.78 5.51
C VAL A 71 -13.14 -3.59 5.68
N LYS A 72 -13.53 -3.26 6.91
CA LYS A 72 -14.42 -2.13 7.21
C LYS A 72 -13.80 -0.77 6.90
N MET A 73 -12.50 -0.70 6.72
CA MET A 73 -11.85 0.54 6.28
C MET A 73 -12.18 0.91 4.83
N PHE A 74 -12.75 -0.03 4.10
CA PHE A 74 -12.97 0.09 2.65
C PHE A 74 -14.45 -0.07 2.31
N THR A 75 -14.83 0.51 1.17
CA THR A 75 -16.18 0.37 0.60
C THR A 75 -16.10 -0.06 -0.85
N GLY A 76 -17.21 -0.62 -1.37
CA GLY A 76 -17.32 -0.98 -2.78
C GLY A 76 -16.24 -1.97 -3.23
N PRO A 77 -15.66 -1.75 -4.43
CA PRO A 77 -14.64 -2.66 -4.99
C PRO A 77 -13.41 -2.84 -4.13
N ALA A 78 -13.00 -1.78 -3.42
CA ALA A 78 -11.82 -1.85 -2.56
C ALA A 78 -12.00 -2.87 -1.43
N ALA A 79 -13.19 -2.94 -0.83
CA ALA A 79 -13.49 -3.94 0.19
C ALA A 79 -13.34 -5.36 -0.36
N THR A 80 -13.83 -5.60 -1.57
CA THR A 80 -13.70 -6.90 -2.25
C THR A 80 -12.22 -7.24 -2.48
N TYR A 81 -11.43 -6.27 -2.93
CA TYR A 81 -10.00 -6.47 -3.16
C TYR A 81 -9.26 -6.86 -1.89
N VAL A 82 -9.59 -6.21 -0.77
CA VAL A 82 -8.99 -6.53 0.53
C VAL A 82 -9.44 -7.92 1.00
N GLN A 83 -10.71 -8.26 0.85
CA GLN A 83 -11.22 -9.60 1.19
C GLN A 83 -10.51 -10.68 0.39
N ASN A 84 -10.34 -10.47 -0.92
CA ASN A 84 -9.63 -11.42 -1.78
C ASN A 84 -8.16 -11.56 -1.40
N SER A 85 -7.53 -10.46 -1.00
CA SER A 85 -6.14 -10.47 -0.54
C SER A 85 -6.00 -11.26 0.76
N LEU A 86 -6.93 -11.06 1.70
CA LEU A 86 -6.98 -11.82 2.95
C LEU A 86 -7.13 -13.32 2.69
N ALA A 87 -7.98 -13.70 1.74
CA ALA A 87 -8.21 -15.10 1.39
C ALA A 87 -6.96 -15.77 0.83
N LYS A 88 -6.09 -15.02 0.15
CA LYS A 88 -4.84 -15.51 -0.43
C LYS A 88 -3.65 -15.39 0.51
N ASP A 89 -3.82 -14.75 1.64
CA ASP A 89 -2.74 -14.50 2.58
C ASP A 89 -2.52 -15.72 3.49
N HIS A 90 -1.32 -16.28 3.46
CA HIS A 90 -0.96 -17.39 4.34
C HIS A 90 -0.78 -16.94 5.78
N ALA A 91 -0.37 -15.69 5.98
CA ALA A 91 -0.29 -15.09 7.31
C ALA A 91 -1.71 -14.81 7.82
N LYS A 92 -1.98 -15.11 9.09
CA LYS A 92 -3.30 -14.93 9.70
C LYS A 92 -3.27 -13.97 10.89
N SER A 93 -2.11 -13.41 11.20
CA SER A 93 -1.92 -12.48 12.32
C SER A 93 -0.87 -11.43 11.94
N ALA A 94 -0.75 -10.40 12.77
CA ALA A 94 0.31 -9.40 12.62
C ALA A 94 1.69 -10.05 12.73
N ASP A 95 1.89 -10.93 13.70
CA ASP A 95 3.17 -11.60 13.89
C ASP A 95 3.57 -12.43 12.67
N GLU A 96 2.65 -13.23 12.15
CA GLU A 96 2.90 -14.01 10.93
C GLU A 96 3.16 -13.10 9.74
N SER A 97 2.49 -11.96 9.66
CA SER A 97 2.69 -10.98 8.58
C SER A 97 4.09 -10.39 8.61
N TYR A 98 4.61 -10.03 9.79
CA TYR A 98 6.00 -9.58 9.93
C TYR A 98 6.98 -10.63 9.39
N LEU A 99 6.78 -11.89 9.78
CA LEU A 99 7.65 -12.99 9.33
C LEU A 99 7.59 -13.19 7.83
N GLU A 100 6.40 -13.21 7.25
CA GLU A 100 6.22 -13.41 5.82
C GLU A 100 6.87 -12.29 4.99
N ILE A 101 6.69 -11.04 5.40
CA ILE A 101 7.31 -9.91 4.71
C ILE A 101 8.84 -9.97 4.84
N TYR A 102 9.34 -10.26 6.03
CA TYR A 102 10.80 -10.38 6.25
C TYR A 102 11.42 -11.43 5.33
N LYS A 103 10.78 -12.61 5.22
CA LYS A 103 11.28 -13.68 4.35
C LYS A 103 11.37 -13.23 2.89
N ARG A 104 10.43 -12.43 2.41
CA ARG A 104 10.46 -11.94 1.04
C ARG A 104 11.53 -10.89 0.80
N LEU A 105 11.77 -10.04 1.79
CA LEU A 105 12.73 -8.96 1.66
C LEU A 105 14.17 -9.41 1.90
N ARG A 106 14.40 -10.34 2.81
CA ARG A 106 15.74 -10.78 3.21
C ARG A 106 16.09 -12.18 2.74
N ASP A 107 15.11 -12.88 2.15
CA ASP A 107 15.27 -14.26 1.64
C ASP A 107 15.93 -15.17 2.68
N SER A 108 15.44 -15.10 3.92
CA SER A 108 15.98 -15.85 5.04
C SER A 108 14.85 -16.54 5.81
N ASP A 109 15.06 -17.81 6.15
CA ASP A 109 14.15 -18.57 7.00
C ASP A 109 14.55 -18.50 8.48
N LEU A 110 15.75 -17.97 8.77
CA LEU A 110 16.29 -17.87 10.12
C LEU A 110 15.92 -16.52 10.72
N VAL A 111 14.65 -16.39 11.15
CA VAL A 111 14.14 -15.14 11.70
C VAL A 111 13.15 -15.45 12.83
N ASN A 112 13.15 -14.59 13.84
CA ASN A 112 12.12 -14.58 14.87
C ASN A 112 11.24 -13.34 14.71
N ILE A 113 10.11 -13.32 15.39
CA ILE A 113 9.13 -12.23 15.29
C ILE A 113 9.73 -10.90 15.74
N ALA A 114 10.51 -10.89 16.83
CA ALA A 114 11.12 -9.65 17.33
C ALA A 114 12.05 -9.02 16.30
N LEU A 115 12.87 -9.83 15.63
CA LEU A 115 13.79 -9.36 14.58
C LEU A 115 13.01 -8.85 13.36
N ALA A 116 11.97 -9.57 12.94
CA ALA A 116 11.15 -9.16 11.81
C ALA A 116 10.42 -7.84 12.09
N ARG A 117 9.88 -7.68 13.31
CA ARG A 117 9.22 -6.44 13.72
C ARG A 117 10.20 -5.27 13.72
N GLU A 118 11.36 -5.44 14.33
CA GLU A 118 12.40 -4.42 14.38
C GLU A 118 12.82 -4.01 12.96
N PHE A 119 12.97 -4.97 12.07
CA PHE A 119 13.31 -4.71 10.66
C PHE A 119 12.27 -3.82 9.99
N MET A 120 10.98 -4.14 10.13
CA MET A 120 9.89 -3.38 9.51
C MET A 120 9.77 -1.97 10.09
N VAL A 121 9.88 -1.85 11.41
CA VAL A 121 9.86 -0.53 12.08
C VAL A 121 11.02 0.33 11.58
N SER A 122 12.21 -0.25 11.43
CA SER A 122 13.38 0.47 10.92
C SER A 122 13.20 0.87 9.46
N LEU A 123 12.69 -0.04 8.62
CA LEU A 123 12.55 0.18 7.18
C LEU A 123 11.68 1.39 6.85
N PHE A 124 10.61 1.59 7.61
CA PHE A 124 9.66 2.69 7.41
C PHE A 124 9.84 3.83 8.43
N SER A 125 10.92 3.78 9.23
CA SER A 125 11.23 4.85 10.18
C SER A 125 11.68 6.12 9.44
N ARG A 126 11.49 7.26 10.09
CA ARG A 126 11.92 8.56 9.54
C ARG A 126 13.43 8.61 9.23
N ALA A 127 14.22 7.80 9.92
CA ALA A 127 15.67 7.73 9.68
C ALA A 127 16.02 7.07 8.35
N ARG A 128 15.17 6.16 7.85
CA ARG A 128 15.45 5.38 6.64
C ARG A 128 14.43 5.57 5.53
N TYR A 129 13.33 6.25 5.82
CA TYR A 129 12.25 6.47 4.87
C TYR A 129 11.77 7.91 4.93
N ASP A 130 11.72 8.57 3.80
CA ASP A 130 11.32 9.96 3.72
C ASP A 130 10.63 10.24 2.39
N LEU A 131 9.34 10.51 2.44
CA LEU A 131 8.58 10.97 1.27
C LEU A 131 9.05 12.35 0.81
N SER A 132 9.65 13.12 1.68
CA SER A 132 9.93 14.55 1.57
C SER A 132 8.65 15.39 1.63
N THR A 133 8.80 16.70 1.77
CA THR A 133 7.67 17.63 1.75
C THR A 133 6.95 17.57 0.40
N VAL A 134 7.71 17.52 -0.68
CA VAL A 134 7.16 17.45 -2.04
C VAL A 134 6.40 16.13 -2.25
N GLY A 135 6.98 15.01 -1.81
CA GLY A 135 6.31 13.71 -1.91
C GLY A 135 4.99 13.65 -1.15
N ARG A 136 4.98 14.18 0.07
CA ARG A 136 3.74 14.25 0.87
C ARG A 136 2.69 15.14 0.21
N LEU A 137 3.08 16.28 -0.31
CA LEU A 137 2.15 17.18 -1.01
C LEU A 137 1.55 16.51 -2.25
N ARG A 138 2.37 15.81 -3.03
CA ARG A 138 1.90 15.11 -4.23
C ARG A 138 0.95 13.96 -3.88
N LEU A 139 1.27 13.22 -2.83
CA LEU A 139 0.43 12.13 -2.36
C LEU A 139 -0.93 12.65 -1.88
N ASN A 140 -0.95 13.70 -1.07
CA ASN A 140 -2.17 14.31 -0.59
C ASN A 140 -2.99 14.92 -1.74
N SER A 141 -2.32 15.55 -2.68
CA SER A 141 -2.97 16.12 -3.88
C SER A 141 -3.62 15.03 -4.72
N ARG A 142 -2.96 13.89 -4.88
CA ARG A 142 -3.51 12.76 -5.62
C ARG A 142 -4.78 12.20 -4.97
N PHE A 143 -4.82 12.17 -3.64
CA PHE A 143 -6.01 11.70 -2.91
C PHE A 143 -7.21 12.64 -3.07
N ASN A 144 -6.96 13.91 -3.36
CA ASN A 144 -8.00 14.91 -3.57
C ASN A 144 -8.32 15.17 -5.04
N SER A 145 -7.63 14.46 -5.97
CA SER A 145 -7.81 14.70 -7.41
C SER A 145 -8.95 13.87 -7.99
N ASP A 146 -9.30 14.14 -9.24
CA ASP A 146 -10.31 13.39 -10.00
C ASP A 146 -9.64 12.23 -10.75
N PRO A 147 -10.18 10.99 -10.72
CA PRO A 147 -11.38 10.60 -10.02
C PRO A 147 -11.19 10.61 -8.50
N PRO A 148 -12.22 10.94 -7.74
CA PRO A 148 -12.12 10.95 -6.29
C PRO A 148 -11.98 9.54 -5.75
N LEU A 149 -11.42 9.43 -4.54
CA LEU A 149 -11.33 8.14 -3.86
C LEU A 149 -12.73 7.58 -3.59
N ALA A 150 -12.83 6.26 -3.62
CA ALA A 150 -14.11 5.57 -3.42
C ALA A 150 -14.67 5.82 -2.02
N ASP A 151 -13.82 5.99 -1.01
CA ASP A 151 -14.23 6.30 0.35
C ASP A 151 -13.76 7.70 0.71
N ALA A 152 -14.70 8.65 0.75
CA ALA A 152 -14.40 10.05 1.04
C ALA A 152 -13.84 10.26 2.47
N ALA A 153 -14.26 9.42 3.44
CA ALA A 153 -13.77 9.51 4.80
C ALA A 153 -12.31 9.11 4.89
N VAL A 154 -11.92 8.04 4.20
CA VAL A 154 -10.52 7.59 4.11
C VAL A 154 -9.68 8.65 3.41
N ALA A 155 -10.16 9.19 2.30
CA ALA A 155 -9.46 10.23 1.56
C ALA A 155 -9.24 11.49 2.41
N ALA A 156 -10.28 11.94 3.12
CA ALA A 156 -10.19 13.11 3.98
C ALA A 156 -9.19 12.90 5.11
N ALA A 157 -9.22 11.72 5.74
CA ALA A 157 -8.29 11.39 6.82
C ALA A 157 -6.84 11.35 6.33
N ALA A 158 -6.60 10.71 5.17
CA ALA A 158 -5.26 10.63 4.60
C ALA A 158 -4.74 12.02 4.21
N SER A 159 -5.56 12.85 3.57
CA SER A 159 -5.14 14.17 3.09
C SER A 159 -4.98 15.20 4.21
N SER A 160 -5.47 14.90 5.42
CA SER A 160 -5.32 15.79 6.58
C SER A 160 -3.92 15.74 7.20
N VAL A 161 -3.10 14.76 6.84
CA VAL A 161 -1.73 14.63 7.37
C VAL A 161 -0.89 15.81 6.89
N THR A 162 -0.21 16.49 7.83
CA THR A 162 0.61 17.65 7.50
C THR A 162 1.93 17.23 6.83
N THR A 163 2.53 18.15 6.06
CA THR A 163 3.79 17.90 5.37
C THR A 163 4.96 17.66 6.32
N ASP A 164 4.93 18.26 7.51
CA ASP A 164 6.01 18.09 8.50
C ASP A 164 5.94 16.75 9.21
N GLU A 165 4.73 16.32 9.58
CA GLU A 165 4.51 15.05 10.27
C GLU A 165 4.41 13.87 9.30
N GLY A 166 3.97 14.12 8.07
CA GLY A 166 3.63 13.10 7.10
C GLY A 166 4.77 12.67 6.19
N ARG A 167 6.01 12.64 6.68
CA ARG A 167 7.16 12.25 5.85
C ARG A 167 7.32 10.76 5.72
N THR A 168 6.59 9.98 6.50
CA THR A 168 6.55 8.52 6.39
C THR A 168 5.14 8.07 6.01
N LEU A 169 5.05 6.85 5.47
CA LEU A 169 3.76 6.26 5.12
C LEU A 169 2.95 5.89 6.36
N THR A 170 1.64 6.01 6.25
CA THR A 170 0.68 5.60 7.27
C THR A 170 -0.28 4.54 6.72
N LEU A 171 -0.99 3.87 7.63
CA LEU A 171 -2.04 2.93 7.24
C LEU A 171 -3.11 3.60 6.37
N LEU A 172 -3.48 4.84 6.69
CA LEU A 172 -4.46 5.59 5.90
C LEU A 172 -3.95 5.90 4.50
N ASP A 173 -2.66 6.17 4.34
CA ASP A 173 -2.05 6.32 3.01
C ASP A 173 -2.23 5.06 2.18
N LEU A 174 -1.93 3.90 2.76
CA LEU A 174 -2.08 2.61 2.08
C LEU A 174 -3.55 2.37 1.70
N ALA A 175 -4.46 2.66 2.63
CA ALA A 175 -5.90 2.49 2.39
C ALA A 175 -6.37 3.40 1.23
N ALA A 176 -5.94 4.64 1.21
CA ALA A 176 -6.30 5.58 0.15
C ALA A 176 -5.77 5.13 -1.21
N ILE A 177 -4.56 4.58 -1.26
CA ILE A 177 -3.97 4.06 -2.49
C ILE A 177 -4.75 2.84 -2.99
N ILE A 178 -5.12 1.92 -2.10
CA ILE A 178 -5.93 0.75 -2.47
C ILE A 178 -7.30 1.19 -3.00
N ASN A 179 -7.94 2.16 -2.36
CA ASN A 179 -9.22 2.71 -2.83
C ASN A 179 -9.09 3.30 -4.23
N GLN A 180 -8.05 4.08 -4.47
CA GLN A 180 -7.81 4.67 -5.80
C GLN A 180 -7.54 3.59 -6.84
N LEU A 181 -6.74 2.58 -6.49
CA LEU A 181 -6.42 1.47 -7.38
C LEU A 181 -7.70 0.71 -7.77
N ALA A 182 -8.55 0.41 -6.80
CA ALA A 182 -9.83 -0.26 -7.05
C ALA A 182 -10.76 0.61 -7.91
N THR A 183 -10.81 1.91 -7.65
CA THR A 183 -11.61 2.84 -8.44
C THR A 183 -11.14 2.87 -9.90
N LEU A 184 -9.83 2.98 -10.14
CA LEU A 184 -9.29 2.97 -11.49
C LEU A 184 -9.56 1.66 -12.21
N ASN A 185 -9.39 0.53 -11.54
CA ASN A 185 -9.65 -0.80 -12.12
C ASN A 185 -11.13 -0.99 -12.51
N ASN A 186 -12.04 -0.27 -11.87
CA ASN A 186 -13.47 -0.38 -12.09
C ASN A 186 -14.06 0.83 -12.84
N THR A 187 -13.23 1.74 -13.31
CA THR A 187 -13.66 2.89 -14.09
C THR A 187 -13.36 2.64 -15.55
N ARG A 188 -14.41 2.68 -16.37
CA ARG A 188 -14.28 2.51 -17.81
C ARG A 188 -13.47 3.68 -18.38
N ASP A 189 -12.54 3.39 -19.29
CA ASP A 189 -11.68 4.37 -19.97
C ASP A 189 -10.76 5.15 -19.03
N ALA A 190 -10.51 4.65 -17.81
CA ALA A 190 -9.52 5.24 -16.93
C ALA A 190 -8.13 5.20 -17.56
N VAL A 191 -7.35 6.26 -17.35
CA VAL A 191 -6.00 6.40 -17.90
C VAL A 191 -5.01 6.55 -16.75
N GLY A 192 -3.89 5.86 -16.86
CA GLY A 192 -2.81 5.94 -15.88
C GLY A 192 -2.06 7.25 -15.93
N ASP A 193 -1.23 7.47 -14.93
CA ASP A 193 -0.33 8.62 -14.89
C ASP A 193 0.77 8.49 -15.96
N ASP A 194 1.28 9.61 -16.42
CA ASP A 194 2.41 9.63 -17.35
C ASP A 194 3.67 9.22 -16.59
N ILE A 195 4.19 8.04 -16.91
CA ILE A 195 5.38 7.48 -16.24
C ILE A 195 6.68 7.79 -16.98
N ASP A 196 6.61 8.41 -18.15
CA ASP A 196 7.82 8.73 -18.94
C ASP A 196 8.73 9.71 -18.21
N HIS A 197 8.20 10.46 -17.26
CA HIS A 197 8.95 11.44 -16.47
C HIS A 197 9.42 10.90 -15.10
N LEU A 198 9.28 9.61 -14.85
CA LEU A 198 9.72 8.97 -13.60
C LEU A 198 11.19 8.54 -13.60
N GLY A 199 11.85 8.78 -14.69
CA GLY A 199 13.25 8.38 -14.88
C GLY A 199 14.26 9.16 -14.06
#